data_0dfeb4a06290aa657bdce2bc3ef281a5
#
_entry.id   0dfeb4a06290aa657bdce2bc3ef281a5
#
_cell.length_a   1.000
_cell.length_b   1.000
_cell.length_c   1.000
_cell.angle_alpha   90.00
_cell.angle_beta   90.00
_cell.angle_gamma   90.00
#
_symmetry.space_group_name_H-M   'P 1'
#
loop_
_entity.id
_entity.type
_entity.pdbx_description
1 polymer ?
#
loop_
_entity_poly.entity_id
_entity_poly.type
_entity_poly.pdbx_seq_one_letter_code
_entity_poly.pdbx_strand_id
1 'polypeptide(L)'
;MADNVPAHSTSKEDISNANLQLFIDDARRFLRTSFEAIQKHCMEVYQSALVWIPNESQIGTVYATDLCRVPKLVLGLSNSWDSTELVMDNGSPVLAVALSQNGSQVVSGSRDQMIRIWNTETGEVEAELKGHAGWVTSVAFSPDGSQVVSGSVDKVVHIWNAMMGELEAVLKGHTDEVTSVAFSPDGSRLVSGSNDKNVLIWNTRTGEIEVELKGHRKSVTSVAFSPDGGRVVSASNDLTLRIWNARVGEVEAVLKGHWNFVTFVAFSPDGTRIISGSTDSSARIWNATTGAVEAAHPSWLVEVRCVLPRWQPGSFWFIR
;
A
#
# COMPACT_ATOMS: atom_id res chain seq x y z
N MET A 1 -12.62 1.84 -49.82
CA MET A 1 -13.59 1.64 -48.72
C MET A 1 -12.85 2.05 -47.46
N ALA A 2 -13.18 3.20 -46.93
CA ALA A 2 -12.54 3.77 -45.75
C ALA A 2 -13.49 3.47 -44.57
N ASP A 3 -13.01 2.67 -43.62
CA ASP A 3 -13.78 2.35 -42.42
C ASP A 3 -13.70 3.52 -41.46
N ASN A 4 -14.87 4.10 -41.24
CA ASN A 4 -15.14 5.13 -40.25
C ASN A 4 -15.06 4.51 -38.83
N VAL A 5 -14.06 4.91 -38.06
CA VAL A 5 -14.03 4.72 -36.61
C VAL A 5 -14.89 5.84 -35.98
N PRO A 6 -15.93 5.57 -35.20
CA PRO A 6 -16.70 6.61 -34.55
C PRO A 6 -15.86 7.25 -33.44
N ALA A 7 -15.62 8.55 -33.54
CA ALA A 7 -15.13 9.37 -32.46
C ALA A 7 -16.15 9.34 -31.30
N HIS A 8 -15.76 8.87 -30.13
CA HIS A 8 -16.53 9.02 -28.89
C HIS A 8 -16.69 10.51 -28.60
N SER A 9 -17.85 11.06 -28.89
CA SER A 9 -18.26 12.38 -28.44
C SER A 9 -18.53 12.30 -26.93
N THR A 10 -17.60 12.78 -26.13
CA THR A 10 -17.88 13.07 -24.72
C THR A 10 -19.05 14.03 -24.65
N SER A 11 -20.13 13.64 -23.96
CA SER A 11 -21.33 14.44 -23.86
C SER A 11 -21.06 15.71 -23.04
N LYS A 12 -21.82 16.80 -23.28
CA LYS A 12 -21.70 18.02 -22.47
C LYS A 12 -21.98 17.78 -20.99
N GLU A 13 -22.72 16.73 -20.65
CA GLU A 13 -23.00 16.30 -19.28
C GLU A 13 -21.77 15.69 -18.62
N ASP A 14 -20.95 14.90 -19.34
CA ASP A 14 -19.71 14.30 -18.82
C ASP A 14 -18.67 15.39 -18.51
N ILE A 15 -18.57 16.42 -19.34
CA ILE A 15 -17.67 17.56 -19.10
C ILE A 15 -18.15 18.40 -17.89
N SER A 16 -19.48 18.57 -17.74
CA SER A 16 -20.06 19.29 -16.60
C SER A 16 -19.80 18.53 -15.27
N ASN A 17 -19.97 17.21 -15.28
CA ASN A 17 -19.74 16.38 -14.11
C ASN A 17 -18.25 16.31 -13.73
N ALA A 18 -17.34 16.25 -14.70
CA ALA A 18 -15.91 16.29 -14.45
C ALA A 18 -15.46 17.62 -13.83
N ASN A 19 -15.99 18.75 -14.32
CA ASN A 19 -15.69 20.06 -13.75
C ASN A 19 -16.25 20.23 -12.33
N LEU A 20 -17.45 19.68 -12.07
CA LEU A 20 -18.02 19.69 -10.72
C LEU A 20 -17.18 18.85 -9.75
N GLN A 21 -16.71 17.69 -10.18
CA GLN A 21 -15.85 16.83 -9.36
C GLN A 21 -14.53 17.53 -9.03
N LEU A 22 -13.88 18.14 -10.02
CA LEU A 22 -12.66 18.92 -9.82
C LEU A 22 -12.86 20.06 -8.81
N PHE A 23 -14.01 20.75 -8.89
CA PHE A 23 -14.35 21.82 -7.93
C PHE A 23 -14.55 21.27 -6.50
N ILE A 24 -15.23 20.13 -6.38
CA ILE A 24 -15.44 19.48 -5.06
C ILE A 24 -14.12 19.05 -4.45
N ASP A 25 -13.23 18.45 -5.24
CA ASP A 25 -11.92 17.99 -4.76
C ASP A 25 -11.03 19.17 -4.36
N ASP A 26 -11.07 20.25 -5.12
CA ASP A 26 -10.35 21.49 -4.81
C ASP A 26 -10.90 22.15 -3.54
N ALA A 27 -12.24 22.16 -3.36
CA ALA A 27 -12.88 22.67 -2.16
C ALA A 27 -12.52 21.82 -0.91
N ARG A 28 -12.47 20.51 -1.05
CA ARG A 28 -12.00 19.63 0.03
C ARG A 28 -10.56 19.91 0.44
N ARG A 29 -9.66 20.08 -0.53
CA ARG A 29 -8.25 20.42 -0.27
C ARG A 29 -8.14 21.77 0.44
N PHE A 30 -8.85 22.78 -0.04
CA PHE A 30 -8.89 24.09 0.61
C PHE A 30 -9.36 24.02 2.07
N LEU A 31 -10.45 23.30 2.32
CA LEU A 31 -10.97 23.14 3.68
C LEU A 31 -9.96 22.42 4.59
N ARG A 32 -9.31 21.35 4.11
CA ARG A 32 -8.31 20.60 4.89
C ARG A 32 -7.09 21.45 5.23
N THR A 33 -6.54 22.19 4.26
CA THR A 33 -5.34 23.02 4.48
C THR A 33 -5.61 24.26 5.31
N SER A 34 -6.85 24.76 5.28
CA SER A 34 -7.21 26.02 5.95
C SER A 34 -8.10 25.81 7.18
N PHE A 35 -8.37 24.56 7.59
CA PHE A 35 -9.36 24.23 8.62
C PHE A 35 -9.07 24.92 9.96
N GLU A 36 -7.83 24.89 10.43
CA GLU A 36 -7.46 25.53 11.70
C GLU A 36 -7.66 27.05 11.66
N ALA A 37 -7.35 27.70 10.53
CA ALA A 37 -7.54 29.13 10.36
C ALA A 37 -9.04 29.49 10.32
N ILE A 38 -9.84 28.69 9.60
CA ILE A 38 -11.30 28.87 9.48
C ILE A 38 -12.00 28.66 10.81
N GLN A 39 -11.57 27.67 11.60
CA GLN A 39 -12.16 27.34 12.89
C GLN A 39 -11.95 28.45 13.95
N LYS A 40 -10.84 29.18 13.88
CA LYS A 40 -10.53 30.23 14.84
C LYS A 40 -11.35 31.51 14.61
N HIS A 41 -11.44 31.95 13.35
CA HIS A 41 -12.19 33.16 12.98
C HIS A 41 -12.64 33.10 11.52
N CYS A 42 -13.90 33.39 11.25
CA CYS A 42 -14.43 33.41 9.86
C CYS A 42 -13.72 34.41 8.94
N MET A 43 -13.15 35.48 9.48
CA MET A 43 -12.37 36.48 8.73
C MET A 43 -10.99 35.98 8.31
N GLU A 44 -10.46 34.94 8.95
CA GLU A 44 -9.20 34.30 8.57
C GLU A 44 -9.25 33.72 7.15
N VAL A 45 -10.43 33.30 6.68
CA VAL A 45 -10.62 32.83 5.32
C VAL A 45 -10.18 33.89 4.30
N TYR A 46 -10.52 35.16 4.56
CA TYR A 46 -10.18 36.25 3.67
C TYR A 46 -8.78 36.82 3.90
N GLN A 47 -8.30 36.79 5.12
CA GLN A 47 -7.01 37.40 5.50
C GLN A 47 -5.83 36.47 5.36
N SER A 48 -6.04 35.19 5.50
CA SER A 48 -4.99 34.18 5.55
C SER A 48 -5.21 33.05 4.55
N ALA A 49 -6.32 32.31 4.65
CA ALA A 49 -6.53 31.11 3.86
C ALA A 49 -6.55 31.36 2.34
N LEU A 50 -7.25 32.41 1.87
CA LEU A 50 -7.33 32.73 0.44
C LEU A 50 -6.01 33.22 -0.16
N VAL A 51 -5.08 33.74 0.67
CA VAL A 51 -3.75 34.19 0.22
C VAL A 51 -2.89 33.02 -0.24
N TRP A 52 -3.09 31.85 0.35
CA TRP A 52 -2.27 30.65 0.09
C TRP A 52 -2.89 29.68 -0.92
N ILE A 53 -4.01 30.06 -1.56
CA ILE A 53 -4.63 29.24 -2.61
C ILE A 53 -3.75 29.24 -3.85
N PRO A 54 -3.43 28.07 -4.43
CA PRO A 54 -2.70 27.99 -5.69
C PRO A 54 -3.41 28.73 -6.84
N ASN A 55 -2.65 29.35 -7.73
CA ASN A 55 -3.17 30.18 -8.81
C ASN A 55 -4.08 29.43 -9.81
N GLU A 56 -3.86 28.11 -9.97
CA GLU A 56 -4.62 27.27 -10.89
C GLU A 56 -5.81 26.56 -10.21
N SER A 57 -6.10 26.87 -8.94
CA SER A 57 -7.20 26.25 -8.22
C SER A 57 -8.56 26.75 -8.71
N GLN A 58 -9.57 25.88 -8.71
CA GLN A 58 -10.95 26.24 -9.07
C GLN A 58 -11.54 27.24 -8.06
N ILE A 59 -11.20 27.10 -6.79
CA ILE A 59 -11.59 28.06 -5.73
C ILE A 59 -10.96 29.42 -6.01
N GLY A 60 -9.66 29.46 -6.35
CA GLY A 60 -8.98 30.70 -6.71
C GLY A 60 -9.65 31.43 -7.89
N THR A 61 -10.10 30.69 -8.89
CA THR A 61 -10.82 31.26 -10.05
C THR A 61 -12.21 31.79 -9.69
N VAL A 62 -12.97 31.08 -8.87
CA VAL A 62 -14.33 31.50 -8.44
C VAL A 62 -14.26 32.76 -7.57
N TYR A 63 -13.29 32.84 -6.66
CA TYR A 63 -13.13 33.96 -5.74
C TYR A 63 -12.10 35.01 -6.21
N ALA A 64 -11.72 34.99 -7.49
CA ALA A 64 -10.71 35.89 -8.07
C ALA A 64 -11.02 37.39 -7.83
N THR A 65 -12.29 37.79 -7.79
CA THR A 65 -12.73 39.15 -7.48
C THR A 65 -12.48 39.54 -6.02
N ASP A 66 -12.64 38.60 -5.10
CA ASP A 66 -12.40 38.84 -3.68
C ASP A 66 -10.90 38.82 -3.36
N LEU A 67 -10.12 38.01 -4.09
CA LEU A 67 -8.65 38.00 -4.01
C LEU A 67 -7.99 39.33 -4.41
N CYS A 68 -8.68 40.20 -5.16
CA CYS A 68 -8.18 41.53 -5.49
C CYS A 68 -7.98 42.43 -4.26
N ARG A 69 -8.63 42.12 -3.15
CA ARG A 69 -8.57 42.90 -1.89
C ARG A 69 -7.59 42.35 -0.88
N VAL A 70 -6.95 41.22 -1.18
CA VAL A 70 -6.00 40.53 -0.29
C VAL A 70 -4.57 40.82 -0.76
N PRO A 71 -3.58 40.95 0.12
CA PRO A 71 -2.19 41.13 -0.26
C PRO A 71 -1.72 40.02 -1.18
N LYS A 72 -1.19 40.35 -2.36
CA LYS A 72 -0.65 39.35 -3.29
C LYS A 72 0.73 38.92 -2.82
N LEU A 73 0.91 37.62 -2.60
CA LEU A 73 2.23 37.01 -2.50
C LEU A 73 2.88 36.97 -3.88
N VAL A 74 4.00 37.66 -4.06
CA VAL A 74 4.71 37.76 -5.35
C VAL A 74 5.69 36.61 -5.57
N LEU A 75 6.08 35.89 -4.50
CA LEU A 75 7.05 34.79 -4.56
C LEU A 75 6.63 33.66 -3.60
N GLY A 76 6.73 32.41 -4.07
CA GLY A 76 6.59 31.23 -3.22
C GLY A 76 5.25 30.50 -3.28
N LEU A 77 4.26 30.99 -4.04
CA LEU A 77 3.05 30.21 -4.30
C LEU A 77 3.31 29.19 -5.41
N SER A 78 2.94 27.97 -5.14
CA SER A 78 2.85 26.92 -6.15
C SER A 78 1.69 27.25 -7.12
N ASN A 79 1.82 26.88 -8.39
CA ASN A 79 0.73 27.04 -9.36
C ASN A 79 -0.43 26.05 -9.14
N SER A 80 -0.14 24.94 -8.49
CA SER A 80 -1.11 23.89 -8.18
C SER A 80 -0.99 23.48 -6.71
N TRP A 81 -2.01 22.82 -6.19
CA TRP A 81 -1.95 22.17 -4.89
C TRP A 81 -0.76 21.19 -4.84
N ASP A 82 -0.17 21.04 -3.64
CA ASP A 82 0.77 19.95 -3.40
C ASP A 82 0.10 18.63 -3.81
N SER A 83 0.87 17.71 -4.37
CA SER A 83 0.40 16.35 -4.70
C SER A 83 -0.01 15.54 -3.46
N THR A 84 0.38 16.00 -2.27
CA THR A 84 -0.01 15.41 -1.00
C THR A 84 -1.44 15.79 -0.65
N GLU A 85 -2.36 14.83 -0.67
CA GLU A 85 -3.76 15.09 -0.30
C GLU A 85 -3.96 15.09 1.22
N LEU A 86 -3.27 14.17 1.92
CA LEU A 86 -3.45 13.97 3.34
C LEU A 86 -2.16 13.45 3.98
N VAL A 87 -1.82 14.00 5.14
CA VAL A 87 -0.71 13.52 5.97
C VAL A 87 -1.29 12.93 7.25
N MET A 88 -1.03 11.65 7.48
CA MET A 88 -1.39 10.93 8.69
C MET A 88 -0.16 10.84 9.58
N ASP A 89 -0.11 11.64 10.64
CA ASP A 89 1.04 11.62 11.57
C ASP A 89 0.91 10.47 12.56
N ASN A 90 1.78 9.50 12.44
CA ASN A 90 1.81 8.31 13.30
C ASN A 90 2.55 8.56 14.63
N GLY A 91 3.28 9.67 14.77
CA GLY A 91 4.10 10.00 15.94
C GLY A 91 5.33 9.10 16.14
N SER A 92 5.51 8.07 15.30
CA SER A 92 6.63 7.11 15.35
C SER A 92 6.95 6.62 13.94
N PRO A 93 8.20 6.18 13.66
CA PRO A 93 8.56 5.67 12.35
C PRO A 93 7.67 4.51 11.91
N VAL A 94 6.97 4.67 10.79
CA VAL A 94 6.14 3.66 10.15
C VAL A 94 7.04 2.71 9.35
N LEU A 95 6.87 1.41 9.54
CA LEU A 95 7.64 0.36 8.86
C LEU A 95 6.83 -0.35 7.78
N ALA A 96 5.51 -0.40 7.94
CA ALA A 96 4.61 -1.06 7.00
C ALA A 96 3.28 -0.32 6.90
N VAL A 97 2.70 -0.33 5.71
CA VAL A 97 1.37 0.21 5.43
C VAL A 97 0.63 -0.73 4.48
N ALA A 98 -0.69 -0.81 4.63
CA ALA A 98 -1.55 -1.47 3.68
C ALA A 98 -2.87 -0.72 3.54
N LEU A 99 -3.46 -0.78 2.34
CA LEU A 99 -4.74 -0.17 2.02
C LEU A 99 -5.83 -1.26 2.03
N SER A 100 -7.00 -0.95 2.56
CA SER A 100 -8.17 -1.82 2.45
C SER A 100 -8.61 -1.94 0.97
N GLN A 101 -9.26 -3.05 0.60
CA GLN A 101 -9.63 -3.32 -0.79
C GLN A 101 -10.57 -2.26 -1.38
N ASN A 102 -11.43 -1.68 -0.56
CA ASN A 102 -12.33 -0.59 -0.96
C ASN A 102 -11.68 0.79 -0.94
N GLY A 103 -10.42 0.89 -0.49
CA GLY A 103 -9.67 2.13 -0.39
C GLY A 103 -10.10 3.07 0.74
N SER A 104 -11.05 2.69 1.60
CA SER A 104 -11.56 3.58 2.67
C SER A 104 -10.68 3.66 3.91
N GLN A 105 -9.80 2.68 4.11
CA GLN A 105 -8.94 2.59 5.28
C GLN A 105 -7.48 2.30 4.91
N VAL A 106 -6.57 2.83 5.71
CA VAL A 106 -5.14 2.48 5.72
C VAL A 106 -4.79 1.87 7.07
N VAL A 107 -4.02 0.81 7.08
CA VAL A 107 -3.39 0.31 8.29
C VAL A 107 -1.90 0.61 8.27
N SER A 108 -1.36 1.10 9.37
CA SER A 108 0.07 1.35 9.57
C SER A 108 0.62 0.53 10.73
N GLY A 109 1.79 -0.07 10.53
CA GLY A 109 2.57 -0.73 11.57
C GLY A 109 3.86 0.06 11.83
N SER A 110 4.21 0.27 13.08
CA SER A 110 5.29 1.19 13.44
C SER A 110 6.26 0.65 14.51
N ARG A 111 7.33 1.40 14.73
CA ARG A 111 8.36 1.08 15.74
C ARG A 111 7.88 1.23 17.18
N ASP A 112 6.80 1.95 17.42
CA ASP A 112 6.17 2.06 18.74
C ASP A 112 5.39 0.81 19.17
N GLN A 113 5.46 -0.29 18.38
CA GLN A 113 4.80 -1.57 18.62
C GLN A 113 3.28 -1.51 18.39
N MET A 114 2.79 -0.40 17.84
CA MET A 114 1.39 -0.15 17.61
C MET A 114 1.03 -0.31 16.14
N ILE A 115 -0.21 -0.69 15.93
CA ILE A 115 -0.85 -0.69 14.63
C ILE A 115 -1.99 0.31 14.71
N ARG A 116 -2.14 1.17 13.68
CA ARG A 116 -3.24 2.14 13.60
C ARG A 116 -4.01 1.93 12.31
N ILE A 117 -5.32 1.97 12.43
CA ILE A 117 -6.24 1.98 11.29
C ILE A 117 -6.73 3.42 11.12
N TRP A 118 -6.60 3.93 9.93
CA TRP A 118 -6.87 5.33 9.54
C TRP A 118 -7.98 5.39 8.53
N ASN A 119 -8.85 6.36 8.64
CA ASN A 119 -9.80 6.72 7.62
C ASN A 119 -9.10 7.51 6.50
N THR A 120 -9.24 7.09 5.24
CA THR A 120 -8.57 7.75 4.10
C THR A 120 -9.21 9.07 3.71
N GLU A 121 -10.48 9.31 4.07
CA GLU A 121 -11.16 10.56 3.76
C GLU A 121 -10.85 11.65 4.79
N THR A 122 -10.85 11.29 6.09
CA THR A 122 -10.68 12.25 7.18
C THR A 122 -9.24 12.35 7.68
N GLY A 123 -8.43 11.29 7.49
CA GLY A 123 -7.09 11.16 8.06
C GLY A 123 -7.07 10.88 9.55
N GLU A 124 -8.21 10.61 10.15
CA GLU A 124 -8.33 10.32 11.58
C GLU A 124 -8.05 8.85 11.87
N VAL A 125 -7.53 8.58 13.08
CA VAL A 125 -7.33 7.21 13.59
C VAL A 125 -8.68 6.64 13.99
N GLU A 126 -9.10 5.57 13.33
CA GLU A 126 -10.32 4.84 13.68
C GLU A 126 -10.07 3.81 14.79
N ALA A 127 -8.89 3.17 14.78
CA ALA A 127 -8.53 2.18 15.81
C ALA A 127 -7.04 2.14 16.08
N GLU A 128 -6.67 1.91 17.36
CA GLU A 128 -5.32 1.60 17.80
C GLU A 128 -5.26 0.16 18.32
N LEU A 129 -4.45 -0.69 17.67
CA LEU A 129 -4.31 -2.11 17.99
C LEU A 129 -3.02 -2.30 18.80
N LYS A 130 -3.17 -2.69 20.04
CA LYS A 130 -2.06 -2.83 21.02
C LYS A 130 -1.91 -4.29 21.44
N GLY A 131 -0.68 -4.83 21.37
CA GLY A 131 -0.45 -6.21 21.80
C GLY A 131 0.91 -6.77 21.40
N HIS A 132 1.56 -6.20 20.38
CA HIS A 132 2.93 -6.57 20.05
C HIS A 132 3.92 -6.06 21.11
N ALA A 133 4.95 -6.88 21.38
CA ALA A 133 6.07 -6.53 22.27
C ALA A 133 7.32 -6.06 21.51
N GLY A 134 7.23 -5.95 20.19
CA GLY A 134 8.30 -5.52 19.29
C GLY A 134 7.76 -4.68 18.12
N TRP A 135 8.68 -4.15 17.32
CA TRP A 135 8.33 -3.36 16.14
C TRP A 135 7.44 -4.14 15.19
N VAL A 136 6.41 -3.50 14.67
CA VAL A 136 5.54 -4.08 13.65
C VAL A 136 6.17 -3.88 12.28
N THR A 137 6.60 -4.97 11.67
CA THR A 137 7.40 -4.99 10.43
C THR A 137 6.56 -5.13 9.18
N SER A 138 5.37 -5.73 9.31
CA SER A 138 4.47 -5.97 8.17
C SER A 138 3.02 -5.99 8.61
N VAL A 139 2.13 -5.43 7.81
CA VAL A 139 0.67 -5.42 8.03
C VAL A 139 -0.06 -5.69 6.71
N ALA A 140 -1.23 -6.32 6.79
CA ALA A 140 -2.13 -6.48 5.64
C ALA A 140 -3.59 -6.53 6.09
N PHE A 141 -4.52 -6.07 5.24
CA PHE A 141 -5.95 -6.34 5.39
C PHE A 141 -6.33 -7.69 4.79
N SER A 142 -7.32 -8.34 5.37
CA SER A 142 -8.02 -9.44 4.71
C SER A 142 -8.75 -8.95 3.45
N PRO A 143 -9.00 -9.82 2.45
CA PRO A 143 -9.66 -9.42 1.21
C PRO A 143 -11.06 -8.84 1.41
N ASP A 144 -11.78 -9.25 2.45
CA ASP A 144 -13.09 -8.72 2.83
C ASP A 144 -13.01 -7.46 3.71
N GLY A 145 -11.80 -7.08 4.15
CA GLY A 145 -11.57 -5.93 5.03
C GLY A 145 -11.96 -6.15 6.49
N SER A 146 -12.42 -7.33 6.87
CA SER A 146 -12.88 -7.60 8.24
C SER A 146 -11.75 -7.79 9.25
N GLN A 147 -10.58 -8.20 8.78
CA GLN A 147 -9.42 -8.49 9.62
C GLN A 147 -8.18 -7.72 9.15
N VAL A 148 -7.28 -7.50 10.10
CA VAL A 148 -5.90 -7.06 9.87
C VAL A 148 -4.96 -8.13 10.38
N VAL A 149 -3.89 -8.41 9.65
CA VAL A 149 -2.79 -9.23 10.13
C VAL A 149 -1.56 -8.37 10.32
N SER A 150 -0.76 -8.70 11.32
CA SER A 150 0.51 -8.05 11.61
C SER A 150 1.61 -9.04 11.96
N GLY A 151 2.81 -8.79 11.43
CA GLY A 151 4.04 -9.48 11.79
C GLY A 151 4.98 -8.54 12.54
N SER A 152 5.76 -9.07 13.48
CA SER A 152 6.59 -8.26 14.35
C SER A 152 7.97 -8.89 14.64
N VAL A 153 8.87 -8.04 15.10
CA VAL A 153 10.17 -8.41 15.68
C VAL A 153 10.02 -9.33 16.91
N ASP A 154 8.86 -9.30 17.58
CA ASP A 154 8.56 -10.21 18.70
C ASP A 154 8.33 -11.67 18.29
N LYS A 155 8.50 -11.99 16.97
CA LYS A 155 8.43 -13.35 16.39
C LYS A 155 7.02 -13.92 16.29
N VAL A 156 6.01 -13.08 16.48
CA VAL A 156 4.59 -13.46 16.50
C VAL A 156 3.85 -12.81 15.35
N VAL A 157 2.85 -13.49 14.83
CA VAL A 157 1.87 -12.92 13.93
C VAL A 157 0.56 -12.78 14.69
N HIS A 158 -0.05 -11.60 14.62
CA HIS A 158 -1.35 -11.34 15.23
C HIS A 158 -2.42 -11.18 14.15
N ILE A 159 -3.64 -11.67 14.44
CA ILE A 159 -4.84 -11.41 13.66
C ILE A 159 -5.77 -10.55 14.52
N TRP A 160 -6.25 -9.46 13.95
CA TRP A 160 -7.08 -8.46 14.62
C TRP A 160 -8.41 -8.30 13.91
N ASN A 161 -9.46 -8.03 14.64
CA ASN A 161 -10.71 -7.54 14.10
C ASN A 161 -10.54 -6.08 13.67
N ALA A 162 -10.74 -5.78 12.40
CA ALA A 162 -10.51 -4.43 11.87
C ALA A 162 -11.53 -3.40 12.38
N MET A 163 -12.77 -3.85 12.70
CA MET A 163 -13.84 -2.97 13.14
C MET A 163 -13.79 -2.70 14.66
N MET A 164 -13.52 -3.76 15.44
CA MET A 164 -13.54 -3.66 16.91
C MET A 164 -12.16 -3.30 17.48
N GLY A 165 -11.09 -3.45 16.70
CA GLY A 165 -9.73 -3.26 17.17
C GLY A 165 -9.25 -4.35 18.15
N GLU A 166 -9.95 -5.47 18.24
CA GLU A 166 -9.66 -6.55 19.18
C GLU A 166 -8.73 -7.60 18.58
N LEU A 167 -7.87 -8.18 19.43
CA LEU A 167 -6.98 -9.28 19.06
C LEU A 167 -7.79 -10.59 18.97
N GLU A 168 -7.91 -11.16 17.78
CA GLU A 168 -8.62 -12.42 17.55
C GLU A 168 -7.73 -13.64 17.73
N ALA A 169 -6.47 -13.58 17.24
CA ALA A 169 -5.55 -14.71 17.34
C ALA A 169 -4.09 -14.29 17.47
N VAL A 170 -3.32 -15.12 18.17
CA VAL A 170 -1.86 -15.02 18.35
C VAL A 170 -1.22 -16.25 17.74
N LEU A 171 -0.55 -16.09 16.61
CA LEU A 171 0.06 -17.18 15.86
C LEU A 171 1.53 -17.31 16.24
N LYS A 172 1.89 -18.38 16.94
CA LYS A 172 3.24 -18.69 17.40
C LYS A 172 3.82 -19.86 16.62
N GLY A 173 5.00 -19.69 16.04
CA GLY A 173 5.67 -20.74 15.28
C GLY A 173 7.03 -20.29 14.74
N HIS A 174 7.18 -19.02 14.40
CA HIS A 174 8.47 -18.48 14.04
C HIS A 174 9.41 -18.39 15.23
N THR A 175 10.69 -18.67 14.98
CA THR A 175 11.75 -18.61 16.01
C THR A 175 12.57 -17.34 15.98
N ASP A 176 12.33 -16.49 14.95
CA ASP A 176 12.97 -15.19 14.77
C ASP A 176 11.97 -14.18 14.20
N GLU A 177 12.40 -12.94 14.02
CA GLU A 177 11.57 -11.82 13.57
C GLU A 177 10.73 -12.16 12.34
N VAL A 178 9.44 -11.83 12.36
CA VAL A 178 8.55 -11.90 11.19
C VAL A 178 8.80 -10.68 10.34
N THR A 179 9.09 -10.87 9.05
CA THR A 179 9.48 -9.81 8.12
C THR A 179 8.36 -9.41 7.17
N SER A 180 7.47 -10.35 6.84
CA SER A 180 6.41 -10.14 5.86
C SER A 180 5.22 -11.05 6.13
N VAL A 181 4.01 -10.53 5.96
CA VAL A 181 2.75 -11.28 6.08
C VAL A 181 1.81 -10.94 4.91
N ALA A 182 1.01 -11.90 4.49
CA ALA A 182 -0.02 -11.69 3.47
C ALA A 182 -1.18 -12.68 3.63
N PHE A 183 -2.42 -12.23 3.36
CA PHE A 183 -3.58 -13.12 3.25
C PHE A 183 -3.62 -13.83 1.89
N SER A 184 -4.20 -15.02 1.86
CA SER A 184 -4.65 -15.63 0.62
C SER A 184 -5.83 -14.84 0.01
N PRO A 185 -6.05 -14.91 -1.31
CA PRO A 185 -7.12 -14.15 -1.98
C PRO A 185 -8.53 -14.46 -1.47
N ASP A 186 -8.75 -15.65 -0.93
CA ASP A 186 -10.01 -16.06 -0.31
C ASP A 186 -10.10 -15.76 1.20
N GLY A 187 -9.02 -15.22 1.79
CA GLY A 187 -8.93 -14.90 3.22
C GLY A 187 -8.81 -16.10 4.15
N SER A 188 -8.89 -17.35 3.64
CA SER A 188 -8.90 -18.55 4.47
C SER A 188 -7.53 -18.90 5.05
N ARG A 189 -6.46 -18.45 4.41
CA ARG A 189 -5.07 -18.71 4.80
C ARG A 189 -4.27 -17.42 4.90
N LEU A 190 -3.19 -17.52 5.63
CA LEU A 190 -2.20 -16.49 5.80
C LEU A 190 -0.82 -17.05 5.50
N VAL A 191 0.06 -16.29 4.90
CA VAL A 191 1.48 -16.63 4.76
C VAL A 191 2.33 -15.64 5.54
N SER A 192 3.36 -16.14 6.23
CA SER A 192 4.36 -15.33 6.91
C SER A 192 5.78 -15.77 6.57
N GLY A 193 6.68 -14.81 6.37
CA GLY A 193 8.10 -14.99 6.16
C GLY A 193 8.89 -14.44 7.33
N SER A 194 10.05 -15.05 7.67
CA SER A 194 10.82 -14.69 8.85
C SER A 194 12.33 -14.73 8.62
N ASN A 195 13.04 -14.06 9.53
CA ASN A 195 14.49 -14.15 9.67
C ASN A 195 14.96 -15.56 10.04
N ASP A 196 14.07 -16.42 10.55
CA ASP A 196 14.35 -17.85 10.81
C ASP A 196 14.50 -18.69 9.54
N LYS A 197 14.39 -18.07 8.35
CA LYS A 197 14.54 -18.66 7.01
C LYS A 197 13.35 -19.50 6.55
N ASN A 198 12.29 -19.59 7.34
CA ASN A 198 11.09 -20.34 7.02
C ASN A 198 9.98 -19.41 6.51
N VAL A 199 9.10 -19.99 5.73
CA VAL A 199 7.82 -19.41 5.39
C VAL A 199 6.76 -20.36 5.96
N LEU A 200 5.78 -19.81 6.68
CA LEU A 200 4.68 -20.58 7.27
C LEU A 200 3.37 -20.19 6.62
N ILE A 201 2.54 -21.19 6.33
CA ILE A 201 1.15 -21.00 5.90
C ILE A 201 0.25 -21.41 7.06
N TRP A 202 -0.65 -20.53 7.43
CA TRP A 202 -1.56 -20.67 8.57
C TRP A 202 -2.99 -20.71 8.11
N ASN A 203 -3.82 -21.44 8.83
CA ASN A 203 -5.27 -21.36 8.73
C ASN A 203 -5.74 -20.14 9.55
N THR A 204 -6.43 -19.20 8.93
CA THR A 204 -6.85 -17.96 9.61
C THR A 204 -7.90 -18.21 10.69
N ARG A 205 -8.71 -19.25 10.54
CA ARG A 205 -9.80 -19.56 11.48
C ARG A 205 -9.31 -20.35 12.71
N THR A 206 -8.39 -21.33 12.52
CA THR A 206 -7.91 -22.17 13.63
C THR A 206 -6.64 -21.62 14.28
N GLY A 207 -5.89 -20.74 13.58
CA GLY A 207 -4.59 -20.26 14.00
C GLY A 207 -3.47 -21.29 13.90
N GLU A 208 -3.71 -22.45 13.29
CA GLU A 208 -2.74 -23.53 13.17
C GLU A 208 -1.89 -23.42 11.92
N ILE A 209 -0.66 -23.93 11.99
CA ILE A 209 0.23 -24.04 10.84
C ILE A 209 -0.27 -25.19 9.95
N GLU A 210 -0.68 -24.87 8.71
CA GLU A 210 -1.04 -25.86 7.72
C GLU A 210 0.19 -26.42 6.99
N VAL A 211 1.11 -25.54 6.62
CA VAL A 211 2.28 -25.91 5.82
C VAL A 211 3.51 -25.12 6.27
N GLU A 212 4.64 -25.82 6.41
CA GLU A 212 5.94 -25.22 6.66
C GLU A 212 6.82 -25.33 5.41
N LEU A 213 7.19 -24.18 4.82
CA LEU A 213 7.98 -24.09 3.60
C LEU A 213 9.45 -23.88 3.96
N LYS A 214 10.23 -24.96 3.95
CA LYS A 214 11.66 -24.96 4.28
C LYS A 214 12.53 -24.99 3.04
N GLY A 215 13.58 -24.19 3.01
CA GLY A 215 14.57 -24.26 1.92
C GLY A 215 15.41 -23.04 1.72
N HIS A 216 14.96 -21.84 2.10
CA HIS A 216 15.82 -20.67 2.07
C HIS A 216 17.01 -20.82 3.02
N ARG A 217 18.16 -20.29 2.59
CA ARG A 217 19.42 -20.38 3.35
C ARG A 217 19.66 -19.19 4.26
N LYS A 218 18.94 -18.08 4.02
CA LYS A 218 18.99 -16.85 4.80
C LYS A 218 17.58 -16.32 5.02
N SER A 219 17.46 -15.21 5.74
CA SER A 219 16.22 -14.53 6.07
C SER A 219 15.31 -14.39 4.86
N VAL A 220 14.03 -14.70 5.04
CA VAL A 220 12.97 -14.37 4.08
C VAL A 220 12.63 -12.91 4.30
N THR A 221 12.50 -12.14 3.23
CA THR A 221 12.28 -10.69 3.27
C THR A 221 10.87 -10.27 2.86
N SER A 222 10.27 -11.04 1.95
CA SER A 222 8.94 -10.74 1.41
C SER A 222 8.25 -12.02 0.95
N VAL A 223 6.93 -12.10 1.16
CA VAL A 223 6.10 -13.23 0.73
C VAL A 223 4.81 -12.74 0.08
N ALA A 224 4.27 -13.48 -0.87
CA ALA A 224 2.98 -13.20 -1.48
C ALA A 224 2.30 -14.48 -1.96
N PHE A 225 0.95 -14.51 -1.91
CA PHE A 225 0.15 -15.53 -2.59
C PHE A 225 -0.02 -15.18 -4.07
N SER A 226 -0.17 -16.20 -4.90
CA SER A 226 -0.71 -16.03 -6.26
C SER A 226 -2.20 -15.68 -6.21
N PRO A 227 -2.73 -14.99 -7.25
CA PRO A 227 -4.13 -14.57 -7.27
C PRO A 227 -5.15 -15.71 -7.19
N ASP A 228 -4.77 -16.94 -7.56
CA ASP A 228 -5.58 -18.14 -7.42
C ASP A 228 -5.42 -18.85 -6.06
N GLY A 229 -4.51 -18.32 -5.18
CA GLY A 229 -4.21 -18.91 -3.88
C GLY A 229 -3.51 -20.27 -3.92
N GLY A 230 -3.15 -20.76 -5.12
CA GLY A 230 -2.53 -22.07 -5.29
C GLY A 230 -1.03 -22.10 -5.02
N ARG A 231 -0.37 -20.95 -5.17
CA ARG A 231 1.09 -20.80 -5.00
C ARG A 231 1.45 -19.70 -4.04
N VAL A 232 2.62 -19.80 -3.48
CA VAL A 232 3.28 -18.75 -2.71
C VAL A 232 4.61 -18.43 -3.37
N VAL A 233 4.98 -17.14 -3.41
CA VAL A 233 6.32 -16.73 -3.77
C VAL A 233 7.00 -16.12 -2.55
N SER A 234 8.28 -16.41 -2.36
CA SER A 234 9.12 -15.84 -1.30
C SER A 234 10.41 -15.29 -1.85
N ALA A 235 10.84 -14.16 -1.32
CA ALA A 235 12.12 -13.52 -1.58
C ALA A 235 13.04 -13.66 -0.35
N SER A 236 14.35 -13.75 -0.56
CA SER A 236 15.29 -13.97 0.53
C SER A 236 16.62 -13.24 0.33
N ASN A 237 17.28 -13.00 1.46
CA ASN A 237 18.66 -12.57 1.52
C ASN A 237 19.65 -13.64 1.00
N ASP A 238 19.19 -14.83 0.63
CA ASP A 238 19.99 -15.86 -0.05
C ASP A 238 20.13 -15.62 -1.56
N LEU A 239 19.68 -14.45 -2.06
CA LEU A 239 19.73 -13.97 -3.45
C LEU A 239 18.76 -14.70 -4.39
N THR A 240 17.85 -15.48 -3.84
CA THR A 240 16.87 -16.27 -4.62
C THR A 240 15.45 -15.90 -4.27
N LEU A 241 14.57 -16.13 -5.26
CA LEU A 241 13.14 -16.26 -5.00
C LEU A 241 12.78 -17.72 -5.12
N ARG A 242 11.73 -18.14 -4.43
CA ARG A 242 11.16 -19.49 -4.55
C ARG A 242 9.69 -19.43 -4.79
N ILE A 243 9.21 -20.28 -5.68
CA ILE A 243 7.79 -20.51 -5.92
C ILE A 243 7.46 -21.85 -5.25
N TRP A 244 6.42 -21.85 -4.46
CA TRP A 244 5.99 -22.98 -3.65
C TRP A 244 4.56 -23.36 -4.00
N ASN A 245 4.24 -24.62 -3.98
CA ASN A 245 2.88 -25.09 -3.96
C ASN A 245 2.28 -24.84 -2.57
N ALA A 246 1.22 -24.05 -2.49
CA ALA A 246 0.64 -23.62 -1.20
C ALA A 246 -0.10 -24.73 -0.45
N ARG A 247 -0.35 -25.89 -1.06
CA ARG A 247 -1.07 -27.02 -0.43
C ARG A 247 -0.12 -28.06 0.14
N VAL A 248 0.92 -28.41 -0.64
CA VAL A 248 1.83 -29.51 -0.30
C VAL A 248 3.17 -29.00 0.26
N GLY A 249 3.47 -27.72 0.09
CA GLY A 249 4.72 -27.11 0.58
C GLY A 249 5.95 -27.40 -0.26
N GLU A 250 5.79 -28.00 -1.42
CA GLU A 250 6.91 -28.33 -2.32
C GLU A 250 7.37 -27.10 -3.10
N VAL A 251 8.69 -27.02 -3.35
CA VAL A 251 9.30 -25.99 -4.20
C VAL A 251 9.01 -26.33 -5.66
N GLU A 252 8.24 -25.50 -6.34
CA GLU A 252 8.00 -25.63 -7.78
C GLU A 252 9.13 -25.04 -8.62
N ALA A 253 9.71 -23.91 -8.17
CA ALA A 253 10.82 -23.27 -8.86
C ALA A 253 11.72 -22.48 -7.92
N VAL A 254 13.01 -22.40 -8.27
CA VAL A 254 14.00 -21.51 -7.62
C VAL A 254 14.50 -20.53 -8.67
N LEU A 255 14.14 -19.25 -8.50
CA LEU A 255 14.50 -18.19 -9.43
C LEU A 255 15.83 -17.57 -8.99
N LYS A 256 16.83 -17.72 -9.84
CA LYS A 256 18.20 -17.23 -9.59
C LYS A 256 18.54 -16.18 -10.64
N GLY A 257 19.16 -15.08 -10.20
CA GLY A 257 19.59 -14.02 -11.10
C GLY A 257 19.97 -12.73 -10.42
N HIS A 258 19.34 -12.41 -9.28
CA HIS A 258 19.81 -11.32 -8.44
C HIS A 258 21.17 -11.65 -7.84
N TRP A 259 22.02 -10.65 -7.76
CA TRP A 259 23.39 -10.79 -7.21
C TRP A 259 23.55 -10.12 -5.83
N ASN A 260 22.46 -9.56 -5.30
CA ASN A 260 22.38 -9.08 -3.91
C ASN A 260 20.97 -9.41 -3.33
N PHE A 261 20.71 -9.04 -2.09
CA PHE A 261 19.51 -9.37 -1.32
C PHE A 261 18.25 -9.00 -2.08
N VAL A 262 17.31 -9.93 -2.19
CA VAL A 262 15.98 -9.66 -2.74
C VAL A 262 15.12 -9.14 -1.61
N THR A 263 14.56 -7.94 -1.76
CA THR A 263 13.86 -7.24 -0.69
C THR A 263 12.34 -7.27 -0.83
N PHE A 264 11.86 -7.47 -2.04
CA PHE A 264 10.43 -7.41 -2.36
C PHE A 264 10.06 -8.43 -3.43
N VAL A 265 8.85 -8.99 -3.34
CA VAL A 265 8.27 -9.85 -4.36
C VAL A 265 6.76 -9.71 -4.40
N ALA A 266 6.18 -9.76 -5.61
CA ALA A 266 4.74 -9.81 -5.81
C ALA A 266 4.38 -10.59 -7.09
N PHE A 267 3.19 -11.18 -7.14
CA PHE A 267 2.59 -11.68 -8.37
C PHE A 267 1.90 -10.56 -9.15
N SER A 268 1.84 -10.70 -10.46
CA SER A 268 0.92 -9.91 -11.30
C SER A 268 -0.53 -10.34 -11.02
N PRO A 269 -1.53 -9.47 -11.26
CA PRO A 269 -2.94 -9.77 -11.00
C PRO A 269 -3.49 -10.96 -11.76
N ASP A 270 -2.91 -11.29 -12.92
CA ASP A 270 -3.23 -12.46 -13.73
C ASP A 270 -2.47 -13.72 -13.30
N GLY A 271 -1.55 -13.61 -12.32
CA GLY A 271 -0.73 -14.72 -11.82
C GLY A 271 0.31 -15.26 -12.78
N THR A 272 0.49 -14.63 -13.97
CA THR A 272 1.41 -15.12 -15.00
C THR A 272 2.85 -14.69 -14.79
N ARG A 273 3.05 -13.58 -14.05
CA ARG A 273 4.36 -12.96 -13.80
C ARG A 273 4.61 -12.75 -12.32
N ILE A 274 5.89 -12.66 -12.00
CA ILE A 274 6.39 -12.25 -10.69
C ILE A 274 7.28 -11.05 -10.89
N ILE A 275 7.15 -10.03 -10.05
CA ILE A 275 8.08 -8.92 -9.98
C ILE A 275 8.90 -9.04 -8.70
N SER A 276 10.19 -8.73 -8.78
CA SER A 276 11.09 -8.67 -7.63
C SER A 276 11.95 -7.43 -7.65
N GLY A 277 12.21 -6.88 -6.46
CA GLY A 277 13.16 -5.81 -6.22
C GLY A 277 14.34 -6.29 -5.36
N SER A 278 15.54 -5.78 -5.62
CA SER A 278 16.75 -6.20 -4.94
C SER A 278 17.67 -5.03 -4.62
N THR A 279 18.48 -5.20 -3.57
CA THR A 279 19.60 -4.29 -3.26
C THR A 279 20.73 -4.36 -4.28
N ASP A 280 20.62 -5.21 -5.31
CA ASP A 280 21.49 -5.17 -6.48
C ASP A 280 21.17 -4.02 -7.42
N SER A 281 20.29 -3.12 -7.02
CA SER A 281 19.83 -1.98 -7.80
C SER A 281 19.11 -2.39 -9.09
N SER A 282 18.43 -3.53 -9.08
CA SER A 282 17.59 -3.96 -10.19
C SER A 282 16.22 -4.45 -9.75
N ALA A 283 15.22 -4.24 -10.61
CA ALA A 283 13.97 -4.95 -10.57
C ALA A 283 13.90 -5.94 -11.74
N ARG A 284 13.29 -7.09 -11.49
CA ARG A 284 13.16 -8.16 -12.49
C ARG A 284 11.74 -8.64 -12.59
N ILE A 285 11.36 -8.98 -13.83
CA ILE A 285 10.09 -9.63 -14.14
C ILE A 285 10.39 -11.06 -14.56
N TRP A 286 9.70 -12.00 -13.93
CA TRP A 286 9.88 -13.43 -14.13
C TRP A 286 8.57 -14.02 -14.63
N ASN A 287 8.67 -14.99 -15.52
CA ASN A 287 7.53 -15.84 -15.87
C ASN A 287 7.24 -16.80 -14.70
N ALA A 288 6.04 -16.77 -14.15
CA ALA A 288 5.67 -17.55 -12.97
C ALA A 288 5.58 -19.07 -13.24
N THR A 289 5.48 -19.47 -14.50
CA THR A 289 5.39 -20.89 -14.90
C THR A 289 6.76 -21.48 -15.25
N THR A 290 7.55 -20.73 -16.03
CA THR A 290 8.86 -21.22 -16.52
C THR A 290 10.02 -20.86 -15.59
N GLY A 291 9.84 -19.87 -14.71
CA GLY A 291 10.90 -19.30 -13.89
C GLY A 291 11.93 -18.46 -14.68
N ALA A 292 11.70 -18.22 -15.96
CA ALA A 292 12.61 -17.44 -16.78
C ALA A 292 12.48 -15.93 -16.51
N VAL A 293 13.61 -15.21 -16.59
CA VAL A 293 13.59 -13.75 -16.55
C VAL A 293 13.04 -13.22 -17.88
N GLU A 294 11.95 -12.47 -17.85
CA GLU A 294 11.37 -11.81 -19.03
C GLU A 294 11.98 -10.41 -19.24
N ALA A 295 12.23 -9.68 -18.15
CA ALA A 295 12.83 -8.36 -18.19
C ALA A 295 13.64 -8.08 -16.92
N ALA A 296 14.71 -7.27 -17.08
CA ALA A 296 15.51 -6.76 -15.98
C ALA A 296 15.80 -5.28 -16.26
N HIS A 297 15.47 -4.40 -15.29
CA HIS A 297 15.69 -2.96 -15.40
C HIS A 297 16.55 -2.45 -14.24
N PRO A 298 17.50 -1.52 -14.46
CA PRO A 298 18.23 -0.87 -13.38
C PRO A 298 17.27 -0.03 -12.52
N SER A 299 17.43 -0.05 -11.21
CA SER A 299 16.45 0.43 -10.19
C SER A 299 16.19 1.93 -10.16
N TRP A 300 17.01 2.75 -10.79
CA TRP A 300 16.78 4.21 -10.83
C TRP A 300 15.64 4.62 -11.78
N LEU A 301 14.93 3.66 -12.35
CA LEU A 301 13.77 3.85 -13.23
C LEU A 301 12.54 3.02 -12.83
N VAL A 302 12.54 2.34 -11.65
CA VAL A 302 11.42 1.49 -11.26
C VAL A 302 10.54 2.19 -10.25
N GLU A 303 9.53 2.87 -10.71
CA GLU A 303 8.29 3.02 -9.96
C GLU A 303 7.63 1.64 -9.87
N VAL A 304 7.74 0.98 -8.73
CA VAL A 304 6.94 -0.21 -8.47
C VAL A 304 5.51 0.25 -8.24
N ARG A 305 4.72 0.27 -9.30
CA ARG A 305 3.27 0.41 -9.17
C ARG A 305 2.76 -0.86 -8.48
N CYS A 306 2.39 -0.77 -7.22
CA CYS A 306 1.54 -1.78 -6.61
C CYS A 306 0.25 -1.85 -7.43
N VAL A 307 0.08 -2.92 -8.18
CA VAL A 307 -1.11 -3.13 -9.02
C VAL A 307 -2.21 -3.61 -8.09
N LEU A 308 -3.02 -2.69 -7.59
CA LEU A 308 -4.29 -3.02 -6.95
C LEU A 308 -5.29 -3.56 -7.99
N PRO A 309 -6.25 -4.42 -7.61
CA PRO A 309 -7.15 -5.13 -8.54
C PRO A 309 -8.12 -4.25 -9.34
N ARG A 310 -8.06 -2.94 -9.27
CA ARG A 310 -8.79 -2.01 -10.15
C ARG A 310 -7.91 -0.83 -10.52
N TRP A 311 -7.50 -0.79 -11.78
CA TRP A 311 -6.88 0.37 -12.40
C TRP A 311 -7.77 1.60 -12.25
N GLN A 312 -7.31 2.59 -11.49
CA GLN A 312 -7.66 4.00 -11.69
C GLN A 312 -6.35 4.72 -12.06
N PRO A 313 -6.31 5.50 -13.13
CA PRO A 313 -5.11 6.25 -13.50
C PRO A 313 -4.87 7.37 -12.48
N GLY A 314 -3.75 7.30 -11.75
CA GLY A 314 -3.30 8.38 -10.87
C GLY A 314 -2.69 7.99 -9.52
N SER A 315 -2.71 6.73 -9.10
CA SER A 315 -2.17 6.33 -7.79
C SER A 315 -0.68 5.95 -7.90
N PHE A 316 0.19 6.76 -7.33
CA PHE A 316 1.64 6.53 -7.23
C PHE A 316 2.01 6.31 -5.77
N TRP A 317 2.78 5.26 -5.46
CA TRP A 317 3.37 5.04 -4.14
C TRP A 317 4.88 4.95 -4.28
N PHE A 318 5.59 5.80 -3.53
CA PHE A 318 7.05 5.72 -3.42
C PHE A 318 7.39 4.84 -2.21
N ILE A 319 8.20 3.80 -2.44
CA ILE A 319 8.96 3.13 -1.37
C ILE A 319 10.42 3.52 -1.56
N ARG A 320 10.94 4.28 -0.60
CA ARG A 320 12.38 4.58 -0.49
C ARG A 320 13.12 3.42 0.15
#